data_62612dfad4288502366b98386c198217
#
_entry.id   62612dfad4288502366b98386c198217
#
_cell.length_a   1.000
_cell.length_b   1.000
_cell.length_c   1.000
_cell.angle_alpha   90.00
_cell.angle_beta   90.00
_cell.angle_gamma   90.00
#
_symmetry.space_group_name_H-M   'P 1'
#
loop_
_entity.id
_entity.type
_entity.pdbx_description
1 polymer ?
#
loop_
_entity_poly.entity_id
_entity_poly.type
_entity_poly.pdbx_seq_one_letter_code
_entity_poly.pdbx_strand_id
1 'polypeptide(L)'
;MSHNPIRPWRNIDRRKSRQIMVGRVPVGGDAPISVQTMTNTDSSDVRATLDQIIRAADAGADIVRVSTPDEASTRALREICRESPVPIVADIHFHYKRAIEAAEAGAACLRINPGNIGDASRVREVIKAARDHGCSIRIGVNAGSLEKHLLEKYGEPCPDAMVESGLDHIRILQDNDFHEFKISVKASDVFLAAAAYQQLAEATDAPIHLGITEAGGFVGGTVKSAIGLGNLLWMGIGDTIRVSLSADPVEEVKVGFEILKSLGLRTRGVQIISCPSCARQGFDVIKTVETLEKRLEHIKTPISLSIIGCVVNGPGEALMTDIGFTGGGAGSGMVYLAGKHDHKMSNEQMVDHIVSLVEKRAAEIESAESQAAE
;
A
#
# COMPACT_ATOMS: atom_id res chain seq x y z
N MET A 1 -0.95 14.41 10.24
CA MET A 1 -1.11 13.52 11.43
C MET A 1 -0.89 14.37 12.67
N SER A 2 -1.79 14.31 13.66
CA SER A 2 -1.59 15.01 14.94
C SER A 2 -0.52 14.25 15.74
N HIS A 3 0.52 14.93 16.18
CA HIS A 3 1.49 14.38 17.14
C HIS A 3 0.76 13.87 18.38
N ASN A 4 1.01 12.61 18.75
CA ASN A 4 0.45 12.02 19.95
C ASN A 4 1.32 12.42 21.17
N PRO A 5 0.90 13.36 22.02
CA PRO A 5 1.69 13.81 23.13
C PRO A 5 1.85 12.75 24.24
N ILE A 6 0.96 11.77 24.29
CA ILE A 6 0.96 10.71 25.31
C ILE A 6 1.94 9.59 24.92
N ARG A 7 2.14 9.36 23.62
CA ARG A 7 2.99 8.28 23.09
C ARG A 7 3.91 8.81 22.01
N PRO A 8 4.86 9.71 22.33
CA PRO A 8 5.71 10.37 21.34
C PRO A 8 6.60 9.38 20.55
N TRP A 9 6.91 8.20 21.10
CA TRP A 9 7.65 7.15 20.40
C TRP A 9 6.90 6.48 19.25
N ARG A 10 5.59 6.78 19.07
CA ARG A 10 4.78 6.34 17.93
C ARG A 10 4.75 7.35 16.79
N ASN A 11 5.30 8.53 16.99
CA ASN A 11 5.29 9.56 15.96
C ASN A 11 6.37 9.25 14.92
N ILE A 12 5.98 9.24 13.66
CA ILE A 12 6.87 9.14 12.51
C ILE A 12 6.82 10.50 11.80
N ASP A 13 7.95 11.18 11.77
CA ASP A 13 8.10 12.43 11.04
C ASP A 13 8.31 12.12 9.55
N ARG A 14 7.27 12.32 8.77
CA ARG A 14 7.33 12.06 7.33
C ARG A 14 8.19 13.09 6.62
N ARG A 15 9.03 12.61 5.69
CA ARG A 15 9.77 13.45 4.76
C ARG A 15 8.79 14.41 4.04
N LYS A 16 9.15 15.67 3.96
CA LYS A 16 8.38 16.65 3.19
C LYS A 16 8.60 16.40 1.71
N SER A 17 7.56 15.97 1.01
CA SER A 17 7.50 15.84 -0.43
C SER A 17 6.49 16.81 -1.02
N ARG A 18 6.62 17.18 -2.29
CA ARG A 18 5.55 17.90 -2.97
C ARG A 18 4.36 16.94 -3.17
N GLN A 19 3.16 17.48 -3.27
CA GLN A 19 1.98 16.69 -3.58
C GLN A 19 1.72 16.71 -5.09
N ILE A 20 1.40 15.55 -5.65
CA ILE A 20 0.88 15.40 -7.02
C ILE A 20 -0.45 14.65 -6.98
N MET A 21 -1.16 14.65 -8.10
CA MET A 21 -2.39 13.89 -8.24
C MET A 21 -2.21 12.65 -9.13
N VAL A 22 -2.83 11.56 -8.73
CA VAL A 22 -3.04 10.37 -9.56
C VAL A 22 -4.55 10.22 -9.75
N GLY A 23 -5.08 10.84 -10.79
CA GLY A 23 -6.51 11.05 -10.90
C GLY A 23 -7.03 11.84 -9.69
N ARG A 24 -7.93 11.22 -8.91
CA ARG A 24 -8.47 11.82 -7.67
C ARG A 24 -7.66 11.52 -6.41
N VAL A 25 -6.60 10.71 -6.50
CA VAL A 25 -5.80 10.29 -5.33
C VAL A 25 -4.59 11.22 -5.17
N PRO A 26 -4.51 12.01 -4.08
CA PRO A 26 -3.33 12.79 -3.77
C PRO A 26 -2.19 11.88 -3.32
N VAL A 27 -0.97 12.16 -3.76
CA VAL A 27 0.25 11.42 -3.43
C VAL A 27 1.34 12.40 -3.07
N GLY A 28 1.95 12.24 -1.90
CA GLY A 28 2.94 13.18 -1.37
C GLY A 28 2.33 14.26 -0.48
N GLY A 29 3.15 15.14 0.02
CA GLY A 29 2.74 16.13 1.02
C GLY A 29 2.20 15.47 2.29
N ASP A 30 1.11 15.99 2.79
CA ASP A 30 0.41 15.46 3.97
C ASP A 30 -0.63 14.39 3.63
N ALA A 31 -0.76 14.00 2.35
CA ALA A 31 -1.72 12.98 1.93
C ALA A 31 -1.44 11.62 2.61
N PRO A 32 -2.48 10.81 2.87
CA PRO A 32 -2.29 9.45 3.36
C PRO A 32 -1.43 8.63 2.38
N ILE A 33 -0.57 7.77 2.92
CA ILE A 33 0.24 6.86 2.09
C ILE A 33 -0.69 5.94 1.31
N SER A 34 -0.67 6.01 -0.02
CA SER A 34 -1.54 5.21 -0.87
C SER A 34 -1.01 3.80 -1.08
N VAL A 35 -1.92 2.83 -1.10
CA VAL A 35 -1.61 1.42 -1.42
C VAL A 35 -1.96 1.16 -2.88
N GLN A 36 -0.96 0.75 -3.65
CA GLN A 36 -1.11 0.38 -5.04
C GLN A 36 -0.86 -1.11 -5.23
N THR A 37 -1.62 -1.74 -6.13
CA THR A 37 -1.30 -3.08 -6.66
C THR A 37 -1.25 -3.08 -8.18
N MET A 38 -1.14 -4.24 -8.80
CA MET A 38 -1.06 -4.41 -10.24
C MET A 38 -1.84 -5.65 -10.66
N THR A 39 -2.61 -5.54 -11.75
CA THR A 39 -3.26 -6.69 -12.36
C THR A 39 -2.25 -7.67 -12.97
N ASN A 40 -2.60 -8.95 -12.96
CA ASN A 40 -1.85 -10.02 -13.62
C ASN A 40 -2.65 -10.75 -14.71
N THR A 41 -3.80 -10.17 -15.07
CA THR A 41 -4.64 -10.63 -16.21
C THR A 41 -4.03 -10.20 -17.55
N ASP A 42 -4.48 -10.81 -18.63
CA ASP A 42 -4.27 -10.24 -19.96
C ASP A 42 -5.03 -8.91 -20.05
N SER A 43 -4.29 -7.81 -20.25
CA SER A 43 -4.87 -6.47 -20.23
C SER A 43 -5.82 -6.21 -21.42
N SER A 44 -5.79 -7.03 -22.47
CA SER A 44 -6.76 -6.97 -23.57
C SER A 44 -8.10 -7.59 -23.20
N ASP A 45 -8.15 -8.44 -22.17
CA ASP A 45 -9.40 -8.94 -21.57
C ASP A 45 -9.93 -7.92 -20.54
N VAL A 46 -10.77 -7.02 -21.03
CA VAL A 46 -11.38 -5.95 -20.23
C VAL A 46 -12.11 -6.51 -19.02
N ARG A 47 -12.91 -7.59 -19.20
CA ARG A 47 -13.75 -8.11 -18.12
C ARG A 47 -12.92 -8.72 -17.00
N ALA A 48 -11.99 -9.62 -17.35
CA ALA A 48 -11.11 -10.24 -16.35
C ALA A 48 -10.27 -9.19 -15.61
N THR A 49 -9.81 -8.15 -16.32
CA THR A 49 -9.02 -7.07 -15.73
C THR A 49 -9.86 -6.19 -14.80
N LEU A 50 -11.08 -5.82 -15.19
CA LEU A 50 -12.00 -5.07 -14.32
C LEU A 50 -12.40 -5.85 -13.09
N ASP A 51 -12.74 -7.13 -13.21
CA ASP A 51 -13.08 -7.99 -12.07
C ASP A 51 -11.92 -8.02 -11.04
N GLN A 52 -10.69 -8.09 -11.52
CA GLN A 52 -9.52 -8.07 -10.63
C GLN A 52 -9.28 -6.68 -10.00
N ILE A 53 -9.49 -5.60 -10.75
CA ILE A 53 -9.42 -4.22 -10.24
C ILE A 53 -10.46 -3.99 -9.15
N ILE A 54 -11.71 -4.41 -9.37
CA ILE A 54 -12.80 -4.26 -8.39
C ILE A 54 -12.46 -5.00 -7.10
N ARG A 55 -12.01 -6.27 -7.18
CA ARG A 55 -11.58 -7.03 -5.99
C ARG A 55 -10.43 -6.35 -5.25
N ALA A 56 -9.45 -5.82 -5.97
CA ALA A 56 -8.34 -5.08 -5.37
C ALA A 56 -8.80 -3.77 -4.70
N ALA A 57 -9.73 -3.04 -5.32
CA ALA A 57 -10.31 -1.82 -4.75
C ALA A 57 -11.15 -2.13 -3.49
N ASP A 58 -11.92 -3.20 -3.51
CA ASP A 58 -12.69 -3.66 -2.33
C ASP A 58 -11.78 -4.04 -1.17
N ALA A 59 -10.61 -4.64 -1.45
CA ALA A 59 -9.57 -4.89 -0.46
C ALA A 59 -8.90 -3.61 0.05
N GLY A 60 -9.06 -2.48 -0.65
CA GLY A 60 -8.58 -1.16 -0.24
C GLY A 60 -7.49 -0.55 -1.12
N ALA A 61 -7.19 -1.12 -2.29
CA ALA A 61 -6.26 -0.48 -3.22
C ALA A 61 -6.77 0.92 -3.60
N ASP A 62 -5.92 1.92 -3.43
CA ASP A 62 -6.22 3.30 -3.83
C ASP A 62 -5.97 3.53 -5.32
N ILE A 63 -5.03 2.79 -5.88
CA ILE A 63 -4.54 2.91 -7.26
C ILE A 63 -4.23 1.50 -7.77
N VAL A 64 -4.59 1.21 -9.02
CA VAL A 64 -4.24 -0.06 -9.66
C VAL A 64 -3.42 0.19 -10.92
N ARG A 65 -2.36 -0.60 -11.13
CA ARG A 65 -1.51 -0.56 -12.32
C ARG A 65 -1.92 -1.67 -13.29
N VAL A 66 -2.03 -1.31 -14.56
CA VAL A 66 -2.35 -2.23 -15.66
C VAL A 66 -1.21 -2.17 -16.69
N SER A 67 -0.73 -3.33 -17.12
CA SER A 67 0.31 -3.41 -18.16
C SER A 67 -0.27 -3.07 -19.53
N THR A 68 0.48 -2.30 -20.33
CA THR A 68 0.07 -1.90 -21.69
C THR A 68 1.18 -2.22 -22.68
N PRO A 69 1.43 -3.54 -22.96
CA PRO A 69 2.53 -3.95 -23.83
C PRO A 69 2.29 -3.64 -25.31
N ASP A 70 1.04 -3.58 -25.74
CA ASP A 70 0.64 -3.49 -27.15
C ASP A 70 -0.60 -2.60 -27.37
N GLU A 71 -1.02 -2.50 -28.63
CA GLU A 71 -2.16 -1.67 -29.03
C GLU A 71 -3.51 -2.26 -28.58
N ALA A 72 -3.64 -3.58 -28.49
CA ALA A 72 -4.86 -4.20 -28.00
C ALA A 72 -5.10 -3.83 -26.53
N SER A 73 -4.05 -3.87 -25.72
CA SER A 73 -4.07 -3.46 -24.31
C SER A 73 -4.41 -1.97 -24.14
N THR A 74 -3.85 -1.07 -24.97
CA THR A 74 -4.19 0.36 -24.88
C THR A 74 -5.61 0.67 -25.36
N ARG A 75 -6.15 -0.09 -26.33
CA ARG A 75 -7.57 0.02 -26.70
C ARG A 75 -8.50 -0.41 -25.57
N ALA A 76 -8.19 -1.54 -24.92
CA ALA A 76 -8.94 -2.05 -23.79
C ALA A 76 -8.90 -1.07 -22.59
N LEU A 77 -7.78 -0.37 -22.42
CA LEU A 77 -7.57 0.56 -21.30
C LEU A 77 -8.64 1.66 -21.22
N ARG A 78 -9.21 2.11 -22.36
CA ARG A 78 -10.26 3.12 -22.39
C ARG A 78 -11.51 2.70 -21.60
N GLU A 79 -11.94 1.46 -21.79
CA GLU A 79 -13.08 0.92 -21.07
C GLU A 79 -12.70 0.61 -19.61
N ILE A 80 -11.53 0.07 -19.39
CA ILE A 80 -10.99 -0.19 -18.04
C ILE A 80 -10.93 1.10 -17.21
N CYS A 81 -10.38 2.20 -17.75
CA CYS A 81 -10.30 3.47 -17.04
C CYS A 81 -11.67 4.09 -16.75
N ARG A 82 -12.62 3.93 -17.68
CA ARG A 82 -13.98 4.46 -17.52
C ARG A 82 -14.75 3.77 -16.41
N GLU A 83 -14.59 2.45 -16.27
CA GLU A 83 -15.39 1.62 -15.36
C GLU A 83 -14.68 1.30 -14.05
N SER A 84 -13.38 1.58 -13.96
CA SER A 84 -12.60 1.34 -12.76
C SER A 84 -13.06 2.21 -11.59
N PRO A 85 -13.29 1.62 -10.39
CA PRO A 85 -13.59 2.38 -9.18
C PRO A 85 -12.40 3.15 -8.63
N VAL A 86 -11.18 2.90 -9.14
CA VAL A 86 -9.93 3.54 -8.69
C VAL A 86 -9.10 4.03 -9.88
N PRO A 87 -8.24 5.05 -9.71
CA PRO A 87 -7.34 5.51 -10.77
C PRO A 87 -6.44 4.41 -11.31
N ILE A 88 -6.23 4.41 -12.62
CA ILE A 88 -5.40 3.44 -13.32
C ILE A 88 -4.04 4.04 -13.68
N VAL A 89 -2.97 3.29 -13.37
CA VAL A 89 -1.61 3.57 -13.86
C VAL A 89 -1.33 2.68 -15.05
N ALA A 90 -1.09 3.24 -16.22
CA ALA A 90 -0.65 2.50 -17.39
C ALA A 90 0.86 2.22 -17.30
N ASP A 91 1.24 0.95 -17.42
CA ASP A 91 2.64 0.51 -17.35
C ASP A 91 3.23 0.34 -18.74
N ILE A 92 4.03 1.29 -19.17
CA ILE A 92 4.64 1.35 -20.49
C ILE A 92 6.15 1.14 -20.39
N HIS A 93 6.70 0.22 -21.17
CA HIS A 93 8.14 -0.11 -21.13
C HIS A 93 8.95 0.53 -22.25
N PHE A 94 8.55 0.38 -23.51
CA PHE A 94 9.43 0.71 -24.65
C PHE A 94 8.80 1.61 -25.72
N HIS A 95 7.48 1.66 -25.82
CA HIS A 95 6.81 2.32 -26.95
C HIS A 95 6.14 3.62 -26.54
N TYR A 96 6.72 4.76 -26.89
CA TYR A 96 6.17 6.08 -26.59
C TYR A 96 4.72 6.27 -27.06
N LYS A 97 4.33 5.65 -28.21
CA LYS A 97 2.95 5.70 -28.69
C LYS A 97 1.96 5.07 -27.73
N ARG A 98 2.35 3.98 -27.05
CA ARG A 98 1.50 3.35 -26.02
C ARG A 98 1.26 4.30 -24.83
N ALA A 99 2.25 5.15 -24.51
CA ALA A 99 2.09 6.16 -23.47
C ALA A 99 1.09 7.25 -23.87
N ILE A 100 1.13 7.72 -25.11
CA ILE A 100 0.19 8.71 -25.66
C ILE A 100 -1.22 8.13 -25.66
N GLU A 101 -1.39 6.94 -26.25
CA GLU A 101 -2.68 6.24 -26.31
C GLU A 101 -3.27 5.95 -24.91
N ALA A 102 -2.42 5.60 -23.94
CA ALA A 102 -2.86 5.38 -22.56
C ALA A 102 -3.35 6.69 -21.90
N ALA A 103 -2.69 7.82 -22.14
CA ALA A 103 -3.16 9.12 -21.69
C ALA A 103 -4.52 9.46 -22.30
N GLU A 104 -4.67 9.31 -23.64
CA GLU A 104 -5.93 9.51 -24.36
C GLU A 104 -7.05 8.55 -23.91
N ALA A 105 -6.68 7.36 -23.45
CA ALA A 105 -7.61 6.37 -22.92
C ALA A 105 -8.12 6.70 -21.51
N GLY A 106 -7.54 7.69 -20.82
CA GLY A 106 -7.95 8.12 -19.50
C GLY A 106 -7.12 7.55 -18.34
N ALA A 107 -5.91 7.05 -18.60
CA ALA A 107 -4.99 6.67 -17.53
C ALA A 107 -4.66 7.87 -16.64
N ALA A 108 -4.70 7.68 -15.33
CA ALA A 108 -4.39 8.73 -14.36
C ALA A 108 -2.89 8.96 -14.17
N CYS A 109 -2.07 7.97 -14.51
CA CYS A 109 -0.61 8.04 -14.40
C CYS A 109 0.03 7.12 -15.44
N LEU A 110 1.12 7.59 -16.03
CA LEU A 110 1.95 6.81 -16.95
C LEU A 110 3.20 6.33 -16.22
N ARG A 111 3.42 5.03 -16.12
CA ARG A 111 4.70 4.50 -15.65
C ARG A 111 5.63 4.31 -16.81
N ILE A 112 6.68 5.10 -16.83
CA ILE A 112 7.71 5.11 -17.86
C ILE A 112 9.08 5.41 -17.25
N ASN A 113 10.13 5.16 -18.04
CA ASN A 113 11.45 5.75 -17.83
C ASN A 113 11.70 6.69 -19.03
N PRO A 114 11.70 8.02 -18.85
CA PRO A 114 11.80 8.96 -19.96
C PRO A 114 13.00 8.70 -20.89
N GLY A 115 14.15 8.30 -20.35
CA GLY A 115 15.33 7.96 -21.15
C GLY A 115 15.22 6.67 -21.98
N ASN A 116 14.20 5.82 -21.75
CA ASN A 116 14.06 4.51 -22.41
C ASN A 116 12.95 4.47 -23.47
N ILE A 117 12.13 5.51 -23.56
CA ILE A 117 10.96 5.53 -24.48
C ILE A 117 11.26 6.16 -25.84
N GLY A 118 12.48 6.65 -26.06
CA GLY A 118 12.95 7.17 -27.33
C GLY A 118 13.80 8.43 -27.21
N ASP A 119 13.94 9.14 -28.31
CA ASP A 119 14.67 10.42 -28.35
C ASP A 119 13.90 11.55 -27.66
N ALA A 120 14.55 12.70 -27.50
CA ALA A 120 14.00 13.88 -26.83
C ALA A 120 12.68 14.40 -27.48
N SER A 121 12.45 14.15 -28.77
CA SER A 121 11.20 14.58 -29.42
C SER A 121 10.04 13.71 -28.99
N ARG A 122 10.23 12.38 -28.91
CA ARG A 122 9.24 11.42 -28.43
C ARG A 122 8.90 11.59 -26.97
N VAL A 123 9.91 11.89 -26.15
CA VAL A 123 9.70 12.23 -24.72
C VAL A 123 8.80 13.45 -24.60
N ARG A 124 9.04 14.51 -25.41
CA ARG A 124 8.17 15.71 -25.41
C ARG A 124 6.74 15.40 -25.84
N GLU A 125 6.52 14.51 -26.81
CA GLU A 125 5.18 14.09 -27.22
C GLU A 125 4.43 13.40 -26.07
N VAL A 126 5.11 12.51 -25.33
CA VAL A 126 4.52 11.83 -24.17
C VAL A 126 4.21 12.82 -23.04
N ILE A 127 5.14 13.75 -22.75
CA ILE A 127 4.92 14.79 -21.74
C ILE A 127 3.75 15.69 -22.14
N LYS A 128 3.66 16.06 -23.42
CA LYS A 128 2.52 16.82 -23.93
C LYS A 128 1.22 16.08 -23.74
N ALA A 129 1.16 14.80 -24.12
CA ALA A 129 -0.04 13.98 -23.93
C ALA A 129 -0.41 13.85 -22.45
N ALA A 130 0.57 13.62 -21.56
CA ALA A 130 0.34 13.57 -20.12
C ALA A 130 -0.26 14.88 -19.59
N ARG A 131 0.26 16.02 -20.02
CA ARG A 131 -0.24 17.36 -19.64
C ARG A 131 -1.65 17.61 -20.17
N ASP A 132 -1.89 17.32 -21.45
CA ASP A 132 -3.17 17.56 -22.12
C ASP A 132 -4.32 16.73 -21.51
N HIS A 133 -3.99 15.55 -20.97
CA HIS A 133 -4.95 14.63 -20.36
C HIS A 133 -4.89 14.58 -18.82
N GLY A 134 -4.13 15.46 -18.17
CA GLY A 134 -4.03 15.51 -16.71
C GLY A 134 -3.41 14.27 -16.06
N CYS A 135 -2.54 13.55 -16.79
CA CYS A 135 -1.85 12.37 -16.27
C CYS A 135 -0.59 12.80 -15.51
N SER A 136 -0.36 12.20 -14.35
CA SER A 136 0.97 12.24 -13.73
C SER A 136 1.92 11.21 -14.37
N ILE A 137 3.21 11.33 -14.11
CA ILE A 137 4.22 10.37 -14.59
C ILE A 137 4.87 9.69 -13.38
N ARG A 138 5.09 8.37 -13.44
CA ARG A 138 5.93 7.65 -12.50
C ARG A 138 7.21 7.16 -13.17
N ILE A 139 8.34 7.70 -12.74
CA ILE A 139 9.67 7.20 -13.08
C ILE A 139 9.89 5.90 -12.32
N GLY A 140 10.29 4.83 -13.01
CA GLY A 140 10.42 3.50 -12.42
C GLY A 140 11.77 2.86 -12.66
N VAL A 141 12.82 3.29 -11.94
CA VAL A 141 14.14 2.66 -11.98
C VAL A 141 14.11 1.31 -11.26
N ASN A 142 14.70 0.29 -11.89
CA ASN A 142 14.90 -1.04 -11.29
C ASN A 142 16.36 -1.45 -11.44
N ALA A 143 16.94 -2.03 -10.39
CA ALA A 143 18.32 -2.50 -10.40
C ALA A 143 18.60 -3.49 -11.54
N GLY A 144 17.65 -4.39 -11.85
CA GLY A 144 17.79 -5.40 -12.92
C GLY A 144 17.69 -4.84 -14.34
N SER A 145 17.42 -3.55 -14.54
CA SER A 145 17.27 -2.92 -15.85
C SER A 145 17.87 -1.51 -15.90
N LEU A 146 18.97 -1.31 -15.17
CA LEU A 146 19.76 -0.07 -15.23
C LEU A 146 20.35 0.14 -16.62
N GLU A 147 20.54 1.39 -16.98
CA GLU A 147 21.14 1.82 -18.23
C GLU A 147 22.58 1.31 -18.36
N LYS A 148 22.93 0.91 -19.60
CA LYS A 148 24.23 0.30 -19.88
C LYS A 148 25.41 1.20 -19.48
N HIS A 149 25.33 2.50 -19.73
CA HIS A 149 26.38 3.46 -19.38
C HIS A 149 26.61 3.56 -17.86
N LEU A 150 25.55 3.40 -17.05
CA LEU A 150 25.67 3.39 -15.59
C LEU A 150 26.30 2.08 -15.11
N LEU A 151 25.93 0.94 -15.71
CA LEU A 151 26.59 -0.35 -15.42
C LEU A 151 28.08 -0.32 -15.82
N GLU A 152 28.45 0.33 -16.91
CA GLU A 152 29.84 0.53 -17.31
C GLU A 152 30.60 1.46 -16.34
N LYS A 153 29.94 2.49 -15.82
CA LYS A 153 30.51 3.45 -14.85
C LYS A 153 30.71 2.85 -13.47
N TYR A 154 29.75 2.10 -12.96
CA TYR A 154 29.72 1.62 -11.58
C TYR A 154 30.08 0.14 -11.42
N GLY A 155 30.14 -0.61 -12.52
CA GLY A 155 30.46 -2.04 -12.54
C GLY A 155 29.28 -2.96 -12.21
N GLU A 156 28.40 -2.55 -11.29
CA GLU A 156 27.22 -3.30 -10.86
C GLU A 156 26.08 -2.35 -10.43
N PRO A 157 24.83 -2.85 -10.31
CA PRO A 157 23.77 -2.08 -9.67
C PRO A 157 24.12 -1.76 -8.23
N CYS A 158 24.24 -0.46 -7.91
CA CYS A 158 24.53 0.05 -6.58
C CYS A 158 23.58 1.25 -6.27
N PRO A 159 23.48 1.71 -5.02
CA PRO A 159 22.63 2.85 -4.67
C PRO A 159 22.91 4.09 -5.52
N ASP A 160 24.19 4.44 -5.69
CA ASP A 160 24.59 5.63 -6.45
C ASP A 160 24.15 5.54 -7.93
N ALA A 161 24.31 4.37 -8.57
CA ALA A 161 23.88 4.14 -9.95
C ALA A 161 22.37 4.28 -10.11
N MET A 162 21.60 3.74 -9.15
CA MET A 162 20.14 3.81 -9.16
C MET A 162 19.62 5.23 -8.95
N VAL A 163 20.26 5.97 -8.05
CA VAL A 163 19.91 7.37 -7.77
C VAL A 163 20.28 8.26 -8.96
N GLU A 164 21.46 8.09 -9.56
CA GLU A 164 21.87 8.83 -10.76
C GLU A 164 20.87 8.60 -11.89
N SER A 165 20.52 7.35 -12.20
CA SER A 165 19.45 7.04 -13.17
C SER A 165 18.16 7.79 -12.88
N GLY A 166 17.71 7.75 -11.61
CA GLY A 166 16.49 8.43 -11.18
C GLY A 166 16.56 9.95 -11.40
N LEU A 167 17.66 10.57 -11.01
CA LEU A 167 17.87 12.02 -11.13
C LEU A 167 17.98 12.46 -12.60
N ASP A 168 18.60 11.66 -13.45
CA ASP A 168 18.66 11.94 -14.88
C ASP A 168 17.27 11.94 -15.53
N HIS A 169 16.43 10.97 -15.17
CA HIS A 169 15.04 10.95 -15.62
C HIS A 169 14.22 12.12 -15.06
N ILE A 170 14.45 12.52 -13.81
CA ILE A 170 13.83 13.71 -13.22
C ILE A 170 14.21 14.96 -14.00
N ARG A 171 15.50 15.16 -14.33
CA ARG A 171 15.96 16.32 -15.12
C ARG A 171 15.26 16.40 -16.47
N ILE A 172 15.11 15.25 -17.17
CA ILE A 172 14.39 15.24 -18.46
C ILE A 172 12.96 15.78 -18.30
N LEU A 173 12.24 15.43 -17.25
CA LEU A 173 10.89 15.94 -17.01
C LEU A 173 10.91 17.43 -16.65
N GLN A 174 11.81 17.85 -15.77
CA GLN A 174 11.96 19.24 -15.31
C GLN A 174 12.39 20.18 -16.45
N ASP A 175 13.31 19.76 -17.33
CA ASP A 175 13.76 20.51 -18.51
C ASP A 175 12.61 20.72 -19.52
N ASN A 176 11.54 19.92 -19.44
CA ASN A 176 10.32 20.08 -20.20
C ASN A 176 9.18 20.73 -19.38
N ASP A 177 9.50 21.38 -18.26
CA ASP A 177 8.55 22.03 -17.36
C ASP A 177 7.41 21.12 -16.93
N PHE A 178 7.73 19.85 -16.60
CA PHE A 178 6.75 18.86 -16.11
C PHE A 178 7.10 18.44 -14.69
N HIS A 179 6.20 18.76 -13.74
CA HIS A 179 6.42 18.55 -12.32
C HIS A 179 5.44 17.56 -11.67
N GLU A 180 4.41 17.12 -12.41
CA GLU A 180 3.43 16.12 -11.95
C GLU A 180 4.00 14.72 -12.05
N PHE A 181 5.07 14.43 -11.29
CA PHE A 181 5.70 13.11 -11.30
C PHE A 181 6.08 12.61 -9.90
N LYS A 182 6.14 11.30 -9.78
CA LYS A 182 6.69 10.53 -8.66
C LYS A 182 7.74 9.56 -9.14
N ILE A 183 8.58 9.06 -8.23
CA ILE A 183 9.72 8.21 -8.58
C ILE A 183 9.78 6.95 -7.72
N SER A 184 10.34 5.88 -8.28
CA SER A 184 10.71 4.67 -7.58
C SER A 184 12.08 4.17 -8.01
N VAL A 185 12.88 3.69 -7.06
CA VAL A 185 14.15 2.98 -7.27
C VAL A 185 14.05 1.64 -6.57
N LYS A 186 13.84 0.56 -7.35
CA LYS A 186 13.50 -0.76 -6.82
C LYS A 186 14.63 -1.74 -7.04
N ALA A 187 14.83 -2.60 -6.05
CA ALA A 187 15.70 -3.77 -6.13
C ALA A 187 15.02 -4.96 -5.46
N SER A 188 15.47 -6.16 -5.75
CA SER A 188 15.09 -7.40 -5.05
C SER A 188 15.88 -7.59 -3.76
N ASP A 189 17.07 -6.99 -3.67
CA ASP A 189 17.85 -6.91 -2.44
C ASP A 189 17.34 -5.76 -1.57
N VAL A 190 17.05 -6.07 -0.30
CA VAL A 190 16.45 -5.11 0.64
C VAL A 190 17.44 -4.02 1.03
N PHE A 191 18.72 -4.34 1.20
CA PHE A 191 19.75 -3.38 1.57
C PHE A 191 19.99 -2.38 0.43
N LEU A 192 20.13 -2.89 -0.79
CA LEU A 192 20.30 -2.06 -1.98
C LEU A 192 19.09 -1.12 -2.17
N ALA A 193 17.87 -1.65 -2.07
CA ALA A 193 16.66 -0.84 -2.18
C ALA A 193 16.60 0.22 -1.09
N ALA A 194 16.83 -0.15 0.19
CA ALA A 194 16.77 0.79 1.30
C ALA A 194 17.80 1.92 1.14
N ALA A 195 19.06 1.60 0.82
CA ALA A 195 20.11 2.59 0.63
C ALA A 195 19.80 3.53 -0.56
N ALA A 196 19.33 2.99 -1.69
CA ALA A 196 18.97 3.80 -2.85
C ALA A 196 17.80 4.75 -2.55
N TYR A 197 16.77 4.28 -1.83
CA TYR A 197 15.64 5.13 -1.43
C TYR A 197 16.03 6.21 -0.43
N GLN A 198 16.95 5.93 0.51
CA GLN A 198 17.45 6.92 1.47
C GLN A 198 18.19 8.04 0.75
N GLN A 199 19.14 7.70 -0.12
CA GLN A 199 19.87 8.69 -0.92
C GLN A 199 18.93 9.49 -1.84
N LEU A 200 17.97 8.82 -2.48
CA LEU A 200 16.97 9.49 -3.33
C LEU A 200 16.11 10.47 -2.53
N ALA A 201 15.73 10.11 -1.31
CA ALA A 201 14.90 10.94 -0.44
C ALA A 201 15.60 12.25 -0.03
N GLU A 202 16.92 12.25 0.03
CA GLU A 202 17.73 13.45 0.28
C GLU A 202 17.92 14.30 -0.99
N ALA A 203 17.92 13.65 -2.16
CA ALA A 203 18.26 14.29 -3.44
C ALA A 203 17.09 14.98 -4.16
N THR A 204 15.84 14.69 -3.80
CA THR A 204 14.65 15.24 -4.48
C THR A 204 13.48 15.41 -3.52
N ASP A 205 12.60 16.39 -3.80
CA ASP A 205 11.31 16.56 -3.13
C ASP A 205 10.15 15.80 -3.80
N ALA A 206 10.41 15.09 -4.91
CA ALA A 206 9.41 14.30 -5.60
C ALA A 206 8.81 13.22 -4.68
N PRO A 207 7.50 12.92 -4.79
CA PRO A 207 6.91 11.82 -4.07
C PRO A 207 7.56 10.48 -4.43
N ILE A 208 7.78 9.65 -3.42
CA ILE A 208 8.47 8.36 -3.58
C ILE A 208 7.47 7.21 -3.52
N HIS A 209 7.51 6.37 -4.55
CA HIS A 209 6.77 5.12 -4.62
C HIS A 209 7.65 3.96 -4.17
N LEU A 210 7.42 3.46 -2.96
CA LEU A 210 8.19 2.37 -2.38
C LEU A 210 7.75 1.00 -2.93
N GLY A 211 8.70 0.09 -3.01
CA GLY A 211 8.44 -1.32 -3.31
C GLY A 211 9.74 -2.11 -3.36
N ILE A 212 9.68 -3.35 -2.87
CA ILE A 212 10.72 -4.35 -3.12
C ILE A 212 10.24 -5.17 -4.31
N THR A 213 11.03 -5.22 -5.39
CA THR A 213 10.67 -5.98 -6.60
C THR A 213 11.08 -7.44 -6.45
N GLU A 214 10.40 -8.34 -7.18
CA GLU A 214 10.70 -9.79 -7.17
C GLU A 214 10.86 -10.34 -5.74
N ALA A 215 9.94 -9.97 -4.85
CA ALA A 215 10.07 -10.31 -3.43
C ALA A 215 9.85 -11.82 -3.17
N GLY A 216 9.15 -12.53 -4.06
CA GLY A 216 8.92 -13.97 -3.99
C GLY A 216 7.49 -14.35 -3.63
N GLY A 217 7.29 -15.60 -3.18
CA GLY A 217 5.99 -16.13 -2.79
C GLY A 217 5.42 -15.45 -1.53
N PHE A 218 4.19 -15.83 -1.17
CA PHE A 218 3.41 -15.13 -0.14
C PHE A 218 4.19 -14.89 1.16
N VAL A 219 4.71 -15.92 1.81
CA VAL A 219 5.42 -15.79 3.10
C VAL A 219 6.73 -15.01 2.96
N GLY A 220 7.63 -15.46 2.06
CA GLY A 220 8.94 -14.84 1.89
C GLY A 220 8.84 -13.42 1.36
N GLY A 221 7.93 -13.18 0.41
CA GLY A 221 7.68 -11.86 -0.16
C GLY A 221 7.06 -10.88 0.86
N THR A 222 6.16 -11.36 1.72
CA THR A 222 5.60 -10.57 2.82
C THR A 222 6.69 -10.13 3.79
N VAL A 223 7.54 -11.06 4.24
CA VAL A 223 8.63 -10.76 5.17
C VAL A 223 9.61 -9.75 4.54
N LYS A 224 10.05 -10.01 3.30
CA LYS A 224 10.97 -9.12 2.58
C LYS A 224 10.39 -7.73 2.39
N SER A 225 9.11 -7.63 2.00
CA SER A 225 8.42 -6.35 1.84
C SER A 225 8.22 -5.63 3.18
N ALA A 226 7.86 -6.34 4.23
CA ALA A 226 7.69 -5.77 5.56
C ALA A 226 9.00 -5.19 6.11
N ILE A 227 10.13 -5.88 5.90
CA ILE A 227 11.44 -5.37 6.31
C ILE A 227 11.81 -4.13 5.48
N GLY A 228 11.75 -4.21 4.15
CA GLY A 228 12.19 -3.13 3.28
C GLY A 228 11.30 -1.89 3.35
N LEU A 229 9.98 -2.06 3.19
CA LEU A 229 9.02 -0.96 3.29
C LEU A 229 8.91 -0.44 4.71
N GLY A 230 8.87 -1.36 5.71
CA GLY A 230 8.75 -0.99 7.12
C GLY A 230 9.91 -0.13 7.60
N ASN A 231 11.15 -0.47 7.23
CA ASN A 231 12.32 0.34 7.55
C ASN A 231 12.22 1.77 6.97
N LEU A 232 11.92 1.89 5.68
CA LEU A 232 11.82 3.18 5.00
C LEU A 232 10.66 4.04 5.56
N LEU A 233 9.51 3.42 5.76
CA LEU A 233 8.33 4.09 6.34
C LEU A 233 8.58 4.57 7.77
N TRP A 234 9.29 3.79 8.59
CA TRP A 234 9.70 4.20 9.93
C TRP A 234 10.61 5.43 9.91
N MET A 235 11.47 5.54 8.90
CA MET A 235 12.30 6.73 8.65
C MET A 235 11.53 7.91 8.05
N GLY A 236 10.23 7.80 7.85
CA GLY A 236 9.39 8.83 7.24
C GLY A 236 9.47 8.90 5.71
N ILE A 237 10.12 7.94 5.06
CA ILE A 237 10.30 7.89 3.61
C ILE A 237 9.17 7.07 2.98
N GLY A 238 8.48 7.64 1.97
CA GLY A 238 7.47 6.97 1.17
C GLY A 238 6.11 7.65 1.20
N ASP A 239 5.54 7.83 0.01
CA ASP A 239 4.27 8.52 -0.22
C ASP A 239 3.21 7.58 -0.82
N THR A 240 3.66 6.50 -1.46
CA THR A 240 2.82 5.41 -1.98
C THR A 240 3.61 4.11 -1.96
N ILE A 241 2.94 2.99 -1.73
CA ILE A 241 3.59 1.68 -1.61
C ILE A 241 2.99 0.66 -2.57
N ARG A 242 3.81 -0.32 -2.99
CA ARG A 242 3.35 -1.56 -3.60
C ARG A 242 4.14 -2.73 -3.03
N VAL A 243 3.43 -3.67 -2.44
CA VAL A 243 3.95 -5.01 -2.14
C VAL A 243 3.93 -5.83 -3.42
N SER A 244 4.99 -6.60 -3.71
CA SER A 244 5.08 -7.46 -4.88
C SER A 244 5.15 -8.91 -4.44
N LEU A 245 4.12 -9.70 -4.76
CA LEU A 245 4.03 -11.11 -4.40
C LEU A 245 3.75 -11.96 -5.63
N SER A 246 4.30 -13.19 -5.65
CA SER A 246 3.84 -14.24 -6.56
C SER A 246 2.54 -14.85 -5.99
N ALA A 247 1.46 -14.03 -5.94
CA ALA A 247 0.15 -14.36 -5.38
C ALA A 247 -0.96 -13.52 -6.03
N ASP A 248 -2.21 -13.67 -5.59
CA ASP A 248 -3.32 -12.80 -6.03
C ASP A 248 -3.03 -11.34 -5.63
N PRO A 249 -3.24 -10.35 -6.53
CA PRO A 249 -3.04 -8.94 -6.23
C PRO A 249 -3.80 -8.40 -5.01
N VAL A 250 -4.90 -9.02 -4.63
CA VAL A 250 -5.65 -8.71 -3.40
C VAL A 250 -4.77 -8.92 -2.16
N GLU A 251 -3.95 -9.96 -2.15
CA GLU A 251 -3.03 -10.25 -1.04
C GLU A 251 -1.93 -9.19 -0.92
N GLU A 252 -1.46 -8.62 -2.04
CA GLU A 252 -0.52 -7.48 -2.03
C GLU A 252 -1.12 -6.27 -1.29
N VAL A 253 -2.41 -6.00 -1.51
CA VAL A 253 -3.14 -4.90 -0.85
C VAL A 253 -3.27 -5.15 0.64
N LYS A 254 -3.69 -6.36 1.04
CA LYS A 254 -3.82 -6.75 2.44
C LYS A 254 -2.48 -6.60 3.18
N VAL A 255 -1.41 -7.15 2.64
CA VAL A 255 -0.07 -7.03 3.22
C VAL A 255 0.38 -5.58 3.30
N GLY A 256 0.10 -4.77 2.27
CA GLY A 256 0.39 -3.34 2.28
C GLY A 256 -0.28 -2.61 3.44
N PHE A 257 -1.55 -2.90 3.70
CA PHE A 257 -2.28 -2.34 4.85
C PHE A 257 -1.76 -2.87 6.19
N GLU A 258 -1.38 -4.14 6.29
CA GLU A 258 -0.80 -4.67 7.52
C GLU A 258 0.53 -3.98 7.88
N ILE A 259 1.38 -3.67 6.88
CA ILE A 259 2.60 -2.89 7.09
C ILE A 259 2.27 -1.48 7.61
N LEU A 260 1.36 -0.77 6.94
CA LEU A 260 0.97 0.60 7.33
C LEU A 260 0.30 0.64 8.70
N LYS A 261 -0.56 -0.33 8.99
CA LYS A 261 -1.29 -0.48 10.25
C LYS A 261 -0.32 -0.76 11.40
N SER A 262 0.65 -1.65 11.20
CA SER A 262 1.68 -1.98 12.20
C SER A 262 2.52 -0.76 12.61
N LEU A 263 2.71 0.19 11.69
CA LEU A 263 3.41 1.45 11.94
C LEU A 263 2.50 2.60 12.39
N GLY A 264 1.19 2.38 12.47
CA GLY A 264 0.22 3.43 12.81
C GLY A 264 0.12 4.55 11.76
N LEU A 265 0.58 4.30 10.53
CA LEU A 265 0.58 5.29 9.45
C LEU A 265 -0.77 5.38 8.73
N ARG A 266 -1.43 4.25 8.57
CA ARG A 266 -2.77 4.15 7.99
C ARG A 266 -3.44 2.88 8.48
N THR A 267 -4.71 2.99 8.84
CA THR A 267 -5.50 1.86 9.36
C THR A 267 -6.69 1.58 8.45
N ARG A 268 -7.05 0.31 8.33
CA ARG A 268 -8.25 -0.16 7.65
C ARG A 268 -8.66 -1.48 8.28
N GLY A 269 -9.93 -1.62 8.61
CA GLY A 269 -10.48 -2.84 9.16
C GLY A 269 -10.06 -3.13 10.60
N VAL A 270 -10.37 -4.33 11.06
CA VAL A 270 -10.10 -4.76 12.42
C VAL A 270 -8.64 -5.15 12.59
N GLN A 271 -7.99 -4.60 13.59
CA GLN A 271 -6.66 -5.02 14.02
C GLN A 271 -6.77 -6.00 15.17
N ILE A 272 -6.49 -7.27 14.91
CA ILE A 272 -6.52 -8.30 15.95
C ILE A 272 -5.14 -8.42 16.59
N ILE A 273 -5.10 -8.25 17.92
CA ILE A 273 -3.93 -8.47 18.77
C ILE A 273 -4.18 -9.77 19.51
N SER A 274 -3.36 -10.79 19.28
CA SER A 274 -3.55 -12.11 19.89
C SER A 274 -2.26 -12.65 20.50
N CYS A 275 -2.40 -13.47 21.52
CA CYS A 275 -1.26 -14.20 22.07
C CYS A 275 -0.93 -15.44 21.22
N PRO A 276 0.34 -15.92 21.24
CA PRO A 276 0.75 -17.08 20.44
C PRO A 276 0.21 -18.42 20.96
N SER A 277 -0.70 -18.39 21.94
CA SER A 277 -1.22 -19.55 22.65
C SER A 277 -0.16 -20.26 23.52
N CYS A 278 -0.56 -20.86 24.63
CA CYS A 278 0.30 -21.65 25.50
C CYS A 278 -0.55 -22.49 26.43
N ALA A 279 0.08 -23.30 27.31
CA ALA A 279 -0.62 -24.18 28.27
C ALA A 279 -1.56 -23.46 29.26
N ARG A 280 -1.50 -22.13 29.36
CA ARG A 280 -2.38 -21.31 30.20
C ARG A 280 -3.68 -20.87 29.51
N GLN A 281 -3.86 -21.17 28.22
CA GLN A 281 -5.03 -20.75 27.48
C GLN A 281 -6.33 -21.35 28.05
N GLY A 282 -7.36 -20.53 28.18
CA GLY A 282 -8.70 -20.96 28.61
C GLY A 282 -9.60 -21.34 27.42
N PHE A 283 -9.16 -21.13 26.17
CA PHE A 283 -9.86 -21.49 24.94
C PHE A 283 -8.86 -21.64 23.79
N ASP A 284 -9.28 -22.18 22.65
CA ASP A 284 -8.45 -22.32 21.44
C ASP A 284 -8.29 -20.96 20.76
N VAL A 285 -7.21 -20.26 21.09
CA VAL A 285 -6.92 -18.92 20.58
C VAL A 285 -6.69 -18.95 19.07
N ILE A 286 -5.96 -19.93 18.55
CA ILE A 286 -5.60 -20.01 17.14
C ILE A 286 -6.87 -20.10 16.29
N LYS A 287 -7.71 -21.10 16.56
CA LYS A 287 -8.97 -21.29 15.82
C LYS A 287 -9.92 -20.09 15.96
N THR A 288 -9.93 -19.47 17.15
CA THR A 288 -10.74 -18.28 17.41
C THR A 288 -10.30 -17.10 16.54
N VAL A 289 -9.01 -16.83 16.49
CA VAL A 289 -8.44 -15.71 15.68
C VAL A 289 -8.71 -15.96 14.20
N GLU A 290 -8.41 -17.14 13.66
CA GLU A 290 -8.71 -17.49 12.27
C GLU A 290 -10.19 -17.30 11.90
N THR A 291 -11.09 -17.62 12.84
CA THR A 291 -12.53 -17.46 12.64
C THR A 291 -12.94 -15.99 12.66
N LEU A 292 -12.38 -15.21 13.59
CA LEU A 292 -12.66 -13.77 13.71
C LEU A 292 -12.11 -12.99 12.50
N GLU A 293 -10.88 -13.29 12.04
CA GLU A 293 -10.30 -12.68 10.85
C GLU A 293 -11.22 -12.85 9.64
N LYS A 294 -11.72 -14.07 9.39
CA LYS A 294 -12.67 -14.34 8.31
C LYS A 294 -13.99 -13.60 8.47
N ARG A 295 -14.57 -13.65 9.68
CA ARG A 295 -15.89 -13.07 9.92
C ARG A 295 -15.90 -11.55 9.93
N LEU A 296 -14.77 -10.92 10.25
CA LEU A 296 -14.62 -9.47 10.34
C LEU A 296 -13.96 -8.85 9.09
N GLU A 297 -13.64 -9.64 8.07
CA GLU A 297 -12.98 -9.16 6.83
C GLU A 297 -13.80 -8.06 6.12
N HIS A 298 -15.11 -8.09 6.23
CA HIS A 298 -16.00 -7.11 5.63
C HIS A 298 -15.96 -5.73 6.32
N ILE A 299 -15.52 -5.65 7.57
CA ILE A 299 -15.42 -4.39 8.33
C ILE A 299 -14.24 -3.57 7.80
N LYS A 300 -14.55 -2.36 7.33
CA LYS A 300 -13.53 -1.41 6.81
C LYS A 300 -13.13 -0.37 7.85
N THR A 301 -13.97 -0.16 8.84
CA THR A 301 -13.78 0.80 9.92
C THR A 301 -12.64 0.36 10.84
N PRO A 302 -11.68 1.26 11.17
CA PRO A 302 -10.57 0.94 12.06
C PRO A 302 -11.04 0.61 13.48
N ILE A 303 -10.86 -0.64 13.92
CA ILE A 303 -11.17 -1.11 15.28
C ILE A 303 -10.03 -1.99 15.77
N SER A 304 -9.61 -1.80 17.01
CA SER A 304 -8.61 -2.65 17.66
C SER A 304 -9.32 -3.72 18.55
N LEU A 305 -8.91 -4.98 18.37
CA LEU A 305 -9.49 -6.12 19.07
C LEU A 305 -8.39 -6.98 19.71
N SER A 306 -8.42 -7.19 21.02
CA SER A 306 -7.47 -8.11 21.68
C SER A 306 -8.15 -9.44 22.03
N ILE A 307 -7.50 -10.56 21.64
CA ILE A 307 -7.94 -11.94 21.90
C ILE A 307 -6.82 -12.67 22.61
N ILE A 308 -6.89 -12.73 23.93
CA ILE A 308 -5.81 -13.27 24.77
C ILE A 308 -6.31 -14.47 25.58
N GLY A 309 -5.62 -15.59 25.46
CA GLY A 309 -6.03 -16.86 26.03
C GLY A 309 -6.03 -16.95 27.55
N CYS A 310 -5.42 -16.05 28.30
CA CYS A 310 -5.30 -16.11 29.75
C CYS A 310 -5.24 -14.74 30.42
N VAL A 311 -5.49 -14.72 31.73
CA VAL A 311 -5.49 -13.50 32.56
C VAL A 311 -4.12 -12.88 32.80
N VAL A 312 -3.02 -13.51 32.38
CA VAL A 312 -1.67 -12.98 32.64
C VAL A 312 -1.41 -11.70 31.84
N ASN A 313 -1.63 -11.73 30.52
CA ASN A 313 -1.47 -10.58 29.63
C ASN A 313 -2.80 -9.97 29.19
N GLY A 314 -3.89 -10.72 29.30
CA GLY A 314 -5.20 -10.33 28.76
C GLY A 314 -5.70 -8.97 29.24
N PRO A 315 -5.74 -8.69 30.55
CA PRO A 315 -6.19 -7.40 31.04
C PRO A 315 -5.33 -6.22 30.53
N GLY A 316 -4.01 -6.41 30.44
CA GLY A 316 -3.09 -5.39 29.96
C GLY A 316 -3.28 -5.07 28.48
N GLU A 317 -3.45 -6.08 27.64
CA GLU A 317 -3.72 -5.87 26.20
C GLU A 317 -5.13 -5.27 25.98
N ALA A 318 -6.13 -5.71 26.74
CA ALA A 318 -7.48 -5.19 26.63
C ALA A 318 -7.59 -3.70 27.01
N LEU A 319 -6.71 -3.18 27.89
CA LEU A 319 -6.64 -1.76 28.22
C LEU A 319 -6.27 -0.88 27.02
N MET A 320 -5.63 -1.48 26.01
CA MET A 320 -5.07 -0.76 24.88
C MET A 320 -5.90 -0.90 23.60
N THR A 321 -7.04 -1.61 23.68
CA THR A 321 -7.91 -1.92 22.54
C THR A 321 -9.33 -1.46 22.74
N ASP A 322 -10.06 -1.25 21.62
CA ASP A 322 -11.48 -0.87 21.66
C ASP A 322 -12.33 -1.99 22.27
N ILE A 323 -12.04 -3.23 21.88
CA ILE A 323 -12.72 -4.44 22.34
C ILE A 323 -11.66 -5.46 22.76
N GLY A 324 -11.87 -6.18 23.85
CA GLY A 324 -10.98 -7.24 24.31
C GLY A 324 -11.72 -8.44 24.84
N PHE A 325 -11.15 -9.64 24.62
CA PHE A 325 -11.56 -10.85 25.28
C PHE A 325 -10.36 -11.56 25.91
N THR A 326 -10.50 -11.85 27.20
CA THR A 326 -9.47 -12.53 27.98
C THR A 326 -10.00 -13.84 28.49
N GLY A 327 -9.35 -14.94 28.14
CA GLY A 327 -9.70 -16.27 28.67
C GLY A 327 -9.47 -16.36 30.18
N GLY A 328 -10.45 -16.95 30.86
CA GLY A 328 -10.41 -17.27 32.30
C GLY A 328 -10.42 -18.78 32.53
N GLY A 329 -10.63 -19.15 33.77
CA GLY A 329 -10.84 -20.56 34.15
C GLY A 329 -12.28 -21.01 33.87
N ALA A 330 -12.50 -22.35 33.89
CA ALA A 330 -13.83 -22.99 33.84
C ALA A 330 -14.66 -22.63 32.57
N GLY A 331 -14.04 -22.56 31.40
CA GLY A 331 -14.76 -22.37 30.12
C GLY A 331 -15.41 -20.99 29.93
N SER A 332 -14.97 -19.98 30.68
CA SER A 332 -15.47 -18.61 30.58
C SER A 332 -14.33 -17.59 30.46
N GLY A 333 -14.65 -16.42 29.93
CA GLY A 333 -13.72 -15.30 29.83
C GLY A 333 -14.37 -13.95 30.15
N MET A 334 -13.56 -12.91 30.14
CA MET A 334 -13.96 -11.54 30.43
C MET A 334 -13.92 -10.72 29.15
N VAL A 335 -15.02 -10.02 28.87
CA VAL A 335 -15.11 -9.01 27.80
C VAL A 335 -14.71 -7.64 28.36
N TYR A 336 -13.98 -6.88 27.53
CA TYR A 336 -13.57 -5.51 27.82
C TYR A 336 -14.07 -4.59 26.71
N LEU A 337 -14.55 -3.42 27.07
CA LEU A 337 -14.96 -2.37 26.16
C LEU A 337 -14.20 -1.07 26.52
N ALA A 338 -13.51 -0.50 25.55
CA ALA A 338 -12.67 0.71 25.74
C ALA A 338 -11.74 0.60 26.96
N GLY A 339 -11.10 -0.55 27.13
CA GLY A 339 -10.18 -0.83 28.23
C GLY A 339 -10.83 -1.16 29.58
N LYS A 340 -12.14 -1.18 29.71
CA LYS A 340 -12.83 -1.45 30.98
C LYS A 340 -13.47 -2.83 30.97
N HIS A 341 -13.48 -3.48 32.15
CA HIS A 341 -14.26 -4.69 32.35
C HIS A 341 -15.73 -4.44 32.03
N ASP A 342 -16.33 -5.27 31.20
CA ASP A 342 -17.74 -5.17 30.88
C ASP A 342 -18.51 -6.34 31.50
N HIS A 343 -18.37 -7.56 30.96
CA HIS A 343 -19.05 -8.72 31.50
C HIS A 343 -18.27 -10.03 31.27
N LYS A 344 -18.65 -11.06 32.02
CA LYS A 344 -18.17 -12.42 31.79
C LYS A 344 -19.10 -13.17 30.86
N MET A 345 -18.54 -14.05 30.05
CA MET A 345 -19.33 -14.93 29.18
C MET A 345 -18.65 -16.26 28.94
N SER A 346 -19.42 -17.24 28.41
CA SER A 346 -18.89 -18.56 28.05
C SER A 346 -18.03 -18.45 26.78
N ASN A 347 -17.01 -19.30 26.67
CA ASN A 347 -16.17 -19.40 25.51
C ASN A 347 -16.93 -19.85 24.25
N GLU A 348 -18.02 -20.62 24.40
CA GLU A 348 -18.83 -21.13 23.29
C GLU A 348 -19.55 -20.01 22.52
N GLN A 349 -19.99 -18.97 23.22
CA GLN A 349 -20.72 -17.85 22.64
C GLN A 349 -19.81 -16.66 22.25
N MET A 350 -18.53 -16.74 22.59
CA MET A 350 -17.59 -15.62 22.50
C MET A 350 -17.45 -15.09 21.07
N VAL A 351 -17.27 -15.96 20.08
CA VAL A 351 -17.02 -15.53 18.70
C VAL A 351 -18.19 -14.70 18.15
N ASP A 352 -19.44 -15.22 18.31
CA ASP A 352 -20.63 -14.52 17.83
C ASP A 352 -20.83 -13.18 18.53
N HIS A 353 -20.59 -13.17 19.84
CA HIS A 353 -20.73 -11.95 20.62
C HIS A 353 -19.68 -10.90 20.26
N ILE A 354 -18.41 -11.29 20.10
CA ILE A 354 -17.33 -10.37 19.68
C ILE A 354 -17.60 -9.81 18.28
N VAL A 355 -18.07 -10.63 17.33
CA VAL A 355 -18.46 -10.15 16.00
C VAL A 355 -19.55 -9.08 16.12
N SER A 356 -20.61 -9.34 16.88
CA SER A 356 -21.70 -8.38 17.10
C SER A 356 -21.20 -7.08 17.75
N LEU A 357 -20.29 -7.16 18.72
CA LEU A 357 -19.70 -5.97 19.36
C LEU A 357 -18.87 -5.13 18.36
N VAL A 358 -18.08 -5.80 17.51
CA VAL A 358 -17.27 -5.13 16.50
C VAL A 358 -18.15 -4.46 15.44
N GLU A 359 -19.18 -5.16 14.94
CA GLU A 359 -20.14 -4.61 13.98
C GLU A 359 -20.90 -3.40 14.54
N LYS A 360 -21.34 -3.50 15.80
CA LYS A 360 -21.97 -2.36 16.48
C LYS A 360 -21.02 -1.18 16.61
N ARG A 361 -19.78 -1.44 17.01
CA ARG A 361 -18.78 -0.39 17.16
C ARG A 361 -18.43 0.27 15.81
N ALA A 362 -18.35 -0.50 14.73
CA ALA A 362 -18.16 0.01 13.38
C ALA A 362 -19.28 0.98 13.00
N ALA A 363 -20.53 0.57 13.18
CA ALA A 363 -21.68 1.41 12.87
C ALA A 363 -21.73 2.71 13.70
N GLU A 364 -21.34 2.67 14.98
CA GLU A 364 -21.22 3.85 15.84
C GLU A 364 -20.19 4.87 15.30
N ILE A 365 -18.99 4.37 14.88
CA ILE A 365 -17.94 5.21 14.34
C ILE A 365 -18.38 5.84 13.01
N GLU A 366 -18.93 5.04 12.09
CA GLU A 366 -19.40 5.48 10.78
C GLU A 366 -20.51 6.54 10.90
N SER A 367 -21.43 6.34 11.85
CA SER A 367 -22.48 7.34 12.13
C SER A 367 -21.92 8.66 12.66
N ALA A 368 -20.92 8.60 13.55
CA ALA A 368 -20.26 9.79 14.09
C ALA A 368 -19.47 10.56 13.02
N GLU A 369 -18.77 9.84 12.13
CA GLU A 369 -18.04 10.45 11.01
C GLU A 369 -18.99 11.13 10.00
N SER A 370 -20.13 10.51 9.70
CA SER A 370 -21.14 11.09 8.81
C SER A 370 -21.73 12.38 9.39
N GLN A 371 -22.01 12.41 10.69
CA GLN A 371 -22.50 13.62 11.36
C GLN A 371 -21.48 14.75 11.46
N ALA A 372 -20.18 14.42 11.48
CA ALA A 372 -19.11 15.42 11.51
C ALA A 372 -18.79 16.00 10.12
N ALA A 373 -19.24 15.35 9.06
CA ALA A 373 -19.05 15.77 7.67
C ALA A 373 -20.20 16.64 7.13
N GLU A 374 -21.33 16.70 7.82
CA GLU A 374 -22.48 17.61 7.60
C GLU A 374 -22.27 18.94 8.34
#